data_c5976bdc357bcb560c6207691d347d2a
#
_entry.id   c5976bdc357bcb560c6207691d347d2a
#
_cell.length_a   1.000
_cell.length_b   1.000
_cell.length_c   1.000
_cell.angle_alpha   90.00
_cell.angle_beta   90.00
_cell.angle_gamma   90.00
#
_symmetry.space_group_name_H-M   'P 1'
#
loop_
_entity.id
_entity.type
_entity.pdbx_description
1 polymer ?
#
loop_
_entity_poly.entity_id
_entity_poly.type
_entity_poly.pdbx_seq_one_letter_code
_entity_poly.pdbx_strand_id
1 'polypeptide(L)'
;MISVVIRNKNQDKALEFLLRNLSERYKGDFDEVIILDNLSTDDSKLISEKYKAKFITVEKFSYGASANLAAETAKNNIVVIFSAHSFPVSHDFFKLIKEKFKGREDELAGLRCLHNINDYSGYINNISSSDDYNKAGLIFACSAFNKKVWLKHPFKSDITTFEDKEWTKRVVAEGYKIEFVPSIFCYQINRTKAQNFFRFKNEVIGSYQLHHSNFTIFKSFKGFLHSCFKITLNYFIEIFYIFKRFFFMIKFLSNKPNRF
;
A
#
# COMPACT_ATOMS: atom_id res chain seq x y z
N MET A 1 4.66 -12.04 -18.75
CA MET A 1 5.59 -10.91 -18.62
C MET A 1 4.97 -9.84 -17.71
N ILE A 2 5.79 -9.17 -16.87
CA ILE A 2 5.35 -8.22 -15.83
C ILE A 2 6.04 -6.87 -16.03
N SER A 3 5.28 -5.79 -15.93
CA SER A 3 5.78 -4.43 -15.74
C SER A 3 5.66 -4.05 -14.28
N VAL A 4 6.75 -3.62 -13.66
CA VAL A 4 6.77 -3.07 -12.30
C VAL A 4 6.66 -1.56 -12.38
N VAL A 5 5.68 -0.97 -11.69
CA VAL A 5 5.49 0.48 -11.62
C VAL A 5 5.58 0.94 -10.17
N ILE A 6 6.38 1.97 -9.92
CA ILE A 6 6.63 2.50 -8.58
C ILE A 6 6.12 3.94 -8.51
N ARG A 7 5.19 4.23 -7.61
CA ARG A 7 4.76 5.61 -7.31
C ARG A 7 5.68 6.22 -6.26
N ASN A 8 6.28 7.35 -6.58
CA ASN A 8 7.26 8.02 -5.74
C ASN A 8 6.93 9.50 -5.50
N LYS A 9 7.28 10.00 -4.30
CA LYS A 9 7.38 11.42 -3.97
C LYS A 9 8.29 11.62 -2.77
N ASN A 10 9.45 12.23 -2.98
CA ASN A 10 10.42 12.57 -1.94
C ASN A 10 10.73 11.37 -1.00
N GLN A 11 11.10 10.22 -1.60
CA GLN A 11 11.39 8.98 -0.88
C GLN A 11 12.63 8.29 -1.46
N ASP A 12 13.69 9.05 -1.71
CA ASP A 12 14.95 8.61 -2.31
C ASP A 12 15.51 7.33 -1.66
N LYS A 13 15.64 7.30 -0.34
CA LYS A 13 16.18 6.15 0.41
C LYS A 13 15.31 4.90 0.30
N ALA A 14 13.99 5.08 0.37
CA ALA A 14 13.06 3.96 0.24
C ALA A 14 13.04 3.44 -1.20
N LEU A 15 13.04 4.34 -2.18
CA LEU A 15 13.14 4.02 -3.60
C LEU A 15 14.43 3.25 -3.92
N GLU A 16 15.58 3.72 -3.40
CA GLU A 16 16.87 3.03 -3.59
C GLU A 16 16.84 1.61 -3.01
N PHE A 17 16.28 1.46 -1.80
CA PHE A 17 16.13 0.15 -1.18
C PHE A 17 15.26 -0.78 -2.03
N LEU A 18 14.11 -0.31 -2.52
CA LEU A 18 13.21 -1.09 -3.38
C LEU A 18 13.91 -1.49 -4.68
N LEU A 19 14.55 -0.54 -5.39
CA LEU A 19 15.22 -0.81 -6.66
C LEU A 19 16.39 -1.79 -6.50
N ARG A 20 17.18 -1.66 -5.43
CA ARG A 20 18.23 -2.62 -5.09
C ARG A 20 17.65 -4.01 -4.84
N ASN A 21 16.59 -4.11 -4.03
CA ASN A 21 15.92 -5.39 -3.76
C ASN A 21 15.41 -6.04 -5.06
N LEU A 22 14.79 -5.28 -5.94
CA LEU A 22 14.32 -5.76 -7.24
C LEU A 22 15.47 -6.26 -8.12
N SER A 23 16.57 -5.51 -8.19
CA SER A 23 17.71 -5.83 -9.06
C SER A 23 18.53 -7.02 -8.57
N GLU A 24 18.64 -7.22 -7.24
CA GLU A 24 19.45 -8.28 -6.66
C GLU A 24 18.69 -9.59 -6.47
N ARG A 25 17.43 -9.53 -6.06
CA ARG A 25 16.66 -10.72 -5.66
C ARG A 25 15.67 -11.23 -6.69
N TYR A 26 15.21 -10.36 -7.59
CA TYR A 26 14.13 -10.68 -8.55
C TYR A 26 14.54 -10.44 -9.99
N LYS A 27 15.85 -10.40 -10.24
CA LYS A 27 16.40 -10.23 -11.59
C LYS A 27 15.86 -11.34 -12.52
N GLY A 28 15.21 -10.93 -13.61
CA GLY A 28 14.60 -11.84 -14.59
C GLY A 28 13.17 -12.27 -14.27
N ASP A 29 12.61 -11.86 -13.14
CA ASP A 29 11.21 -12.14 -12.78
C ASP A 29 10.21 -11.13 -13.36
N PHE A 30 10.68 -9.97 -13.81
CA PHE A 30 9.91 -8.91 -14.48
C PHE A 30 10.71 -8.33 -15.65
N ASP A 31 10.05 -7.55 -16.53
CA ASP A 31 10.65 -7.11 -17.80
C ASP A 31 11.06 -5.63 -17.78
N GLU A 32 10.44 -4.81 -16.96
CA GLU A 32 10.75 -3.38 -16.84
C GLU A 32 10.37 -2.82 -15.46
N VAL A 33 11.04 -1.73 -15.11
CA VAL A 33 10.70 -0.90 -13.96
C VAL A 33 10.43 0.53 -14.42
N ILE A 34 9.28 1.07 -14.01
CA ILE A 34 8.83 2.42 -14.32
C ILE A 34 8.60 3.16 -13.00
N ILE A 35 9.15 4.36 -12.86
CA ILE A 35 8.95 5.23 -11.71
C ILE A 35 8.04 6.37 -12.12
N LEU A 36 6.90 6.50 -11.46
CA LEU A 36 6.00 7.63 -11.58
C LEU A 36 6.27 8.60 -10.44
N ASP A 37 6.97 9.67 -10.74
CA ASP A 37 7.47 10.62 -9.76
C ASP A 37 6.59 11.87 -9.69
N ASN A 38 6.07 12.16 -8.51
CA ASN A 38 5.25 13.33 -8.26
C ASN A 38 6.10 14.54 -7.85
N LEU A 39 6.90 15.08 -8.78
CA LEU A 39 7.73 16.28 -8.60
C LEU A 39 8.61 16.19 -7.33
N SER A 40 9.38 15.12 -7.19
CA SER A 40 10.36 14.98 -6.11
C SER A 40 11.49 16.00 -6.25
N THR A 41 11.99 16.46 -5.11
CA THR A 41 13.10 17.43 -4.99
C THR A 41 14.34 16.79 -4.34
N ASP A 42 14.29 15.49 -4.03
CA ASP A 42 15.36 14.67 -3.50
C ASP A 42 16.14 13.95 -4.63
N ASP A 43 17.00 13.01 -4.29
CA ASP A 43 17.83 12.27 -5.24
C ASP A 43 17.09 11.16 -6.02
N SER A 44 15.74 11.12 -5.98
CA SER A 44 14.94 10.06 -6.62
C SER A 44 15.26 9.87 -8.11
N LYS A 45 15.52 10.96 -8.85
CA LYS A 45 15.88 10.90 -10.27
C LYS A 45 17.24 10.24 -10.50
N LEU A 46 18.27 10.64 -9.76
CA LEU A 46 19.62 10.07 -9.83
C LEU A 46 19.62 8.58 -9.49
N ILE A 47 18.84 8.20 -8.48
CA ILE A 47 18.65 6.79 -8.10
C ILE A 47 17.99 6.01 -9.22
N SER A 48 16.98 6.55 -9.88
CA SER A 48 16.32 5.86 -11.00
C SER A 48 17.27 5.60 -12.17
N GLU A 49 18.13 6.56 -12.49
CA GLU A 49 19.16 6.45 -13.52
C GLU A 49 20.20 5.37 -13.18
N LYS A 50 20.66 5.32 -11.92
CA LYS A 50 21.56 4.28 -11.40
C LYS A 50 21.03 2.87 -11.64
N TYR A 51 19.74 2.63 -11.45
CA TYR A 51 19.11 1.33 -11.65
C TYR A 51 18.49 1.13 -13.06
N LYS A 52 18.71 2.06 -13.98
CA LYS A 52 18.17 2.04 -15.35
C LYS A 52 16.65 1.89 -15.41
N ALA A 53 15.95 2.43 -14.43
CA ALA A 53 14.50 2.47 -14.40
C ALA A 53 13.98 3.63 -15.27
N LYS A 54 12.85 3.42 -15.96
CA LYS A 54 12.20 4.48 -16.72
C LYS A 54 11.57 5.49 -15.75
N PHE A 55 12.01 6.75 -15.80
CA PHE A 55 11.51 7.81 -14.93
C PHE A 55 10.51 8.70 -15.66
N ILE A 56 9.35 8.91 -15.07
CA ILE A 56 8.26 9.73 -15.61
C ILE A 56 7.80 10.72 -14.54
N THR A 57 7.90 12.00 -14.83
CA THR A 57 7.41 13.07 -13.95
C THR A 57 5.90 13.23 -14.11
N VAL A 58 5.18 13.28 -12.99
CA VAL A 58 3.73 13.48 -12.92
C VAL A 58 3.46 14.90 -12.43
N GLU A 59 3.10 15.82 -13.32
CA GLU A 59 2.89 17.22 -12.99
C GLU A 59 1.60 17.45 -12.19
N LYS A 60 0.52 16.77 -12.56
CA LYS A 60 -0.78 16.85 -11.85
C LYS A 60 -1.12 15.49 -11.27
N PHE A 61 -0.79 15.31 -10.02
CA PHE A 61 -1.00 14.04 -9.35
C PHE A 61 -2.44 13.90 -8.83
N SER A 62 -3.09 12.78 -9.22
CA SER A 62 -4.15 12.15 -8.44
C SER A 62 -3.86 10.65 -8.35
N TYR A 63 -4.42 9.99 -7.37
CA TYR A 63 -4.19 8.55 -7.21
C TYR A 63 -4.70 7.76 -8.41
N GLY A 64 -5.91 8.06 -8.90
CA GLY A 64 -6.47 7.42 -10.08
C GLY A 64 -5.73 7.76 -11.38
N ALA A 65 -5.35 9.03 -11.59
CA ALA A 65 -4.57 9.41 -12.77
C ALA A 65 -3.20 8.72 -12.77
N SER A 66 -2.53 8.60 -11.62
CA SER A 66 -1.25 7.88 -11.53
C SER A 66 -1.40 6.37 -11.79
N ALA A 67 -2.53 5.76 -11.40
CA ALA A 67 -2.82 4.36 -11.71
C ALA A 67 -3.11 4.15 -13.21
N ASN A 68 -3.81 5.09 -13.86
CA ASN A 68 -3.99 5.08 -15.31
C ASN A 68 -2.65 5.21 -16.04
N LEU A 69 -1.82 6.18 -15.65
CA LEU A 69 -0.50 6.37 -16.24
C LEU A 69 0.39 5.13 -16.06
N ALA A 70 0.27 4.42 -14.91
CA ALA A 70 0.96 3.16 -14.68
C ALA A 70 0.55 2.10 -15.72
N ALA A 71 -0.74 1.97 -16.00
CA ALA A 71 -1.25 1.05 -17.01
C ALA A 71 -0.87 1.46 -18.45
N GLU A 72 -0.98 2.75 -18.78
CA GLU A 72 -0.67 3.30 -20.10
C GLU A 72 0.80 3.07 -20.47
N THR A 73 1.71 3.34 -19.53
CA THR A 73 3.15 3.30 -19.76
C THR A 73 3.75 1.90 -19.69
N ALA A 74 3.07 0.97 -19.03
CA ALA A 74 3.48 -0.42 -18.93
C ALA A 74 3.38 -1.14 -20.29
N LYS A 75 4.41 -1.92 -20.65
CA LYS A 75 4.42 -2.72 -21.88
C LYS A 75 3.63 -4.02 -21.74
N ASN A 76 3.58 -4.59 -20.54
CA ASN A 76 3.02 -5.91 -20.29
C ASN A 76 1.57 -5.84 -19.76
N ASN A 77 0.83 -6.94 -19.94
CA ASN A 77 -0.55 -7.03 -19.48
C ASN A 77 -0.67 -7.15 -17.94
N ILE A 78 0.33 -7.71 -17.27
CA ILE A 78 0.37 -7.78 -15.82
C ILE A 78 1.18 -6.57 -15.32
N VAL A 79 0.53 -5.67 -14.62
CA VAL A 79 1.13 -4.48 -14.01
C VAL A 79 1.16 -4.66 -12.50
N VAL A 80 2.37 -4.69 -11.92
CA VAL A 80 2.55 -4.72 -10.46
C VAL A 80 2.91 -3.31 -10.02
N ILE A 81 2.02 -2.70 -9.24
CA ILE A 81 2.21 -1.34 -8.72
C ILE A 81 2.73 -1.39 -7.29
N PHE A 82 3.75 -0.58 -6.99
CA PHE A 82 4.31 -0.37 -5.65
C PHE A 82 4.23 1.10 -5.26
N SER A 83 4.10 1.37 -3.97
CA SER A 83 4.56 2.63 -3.40
C SER A 83 6.07 2.52 -3.14
N ALA A 84 6.84 3.61 -3.26
CA ALA A 84 8.30 3.60 -3.09
C ALA A 84 8.77 3.01 -1.74
N HIS A 85 7.92 3.06 -0.72
CA HIS A 85 8.18 2.52 0.63
C HIS A 85 7.61 1.11 0.86
N SER A 86 7.27 0.39 -0.21
CA SER A 86 6.82 -1.01 -0.18
C SER A 86 7.80 -1.85 -0.98
N PHE A 87 8.13 -3.04 -0.51
CA PHE A 87 9.08 -3.92 -1.20
C PHE A 87 8.71 -5.40 -1.02
N PRO A 88 8.90 -6.22 -2.08
CA PRO A 88 8.63 -7.65 -2.01
C PRO A 88 9.63 -8.35 -1.08
N VAL A 89 9.16 -9.39 -0.37
CA VAL A 89 9.99 -10.18 0.56
C VAL A 89 9.91 -11.68 0.32
N SER A 90 8.80 -12.23 -0.17
CA SER A 90 8.72 -13.63 -0.53
C SER A 90 9.59 -13.95 -1.74
N HIS A 91 10.33 -15.06 -1.68
CA HIS A 91 11.32 -15.43 -2.70
C HIS A 91 10.74 -15.60 -4.12
N ASP A 92 9.52 -16.07 -4.20
CA ASP A 92 8.77 -16.38 -5.42
C ASP A 92 7.73 -15.33 -5.79
N PHE A 93 7.89 -14.12 -5.28
CA PHE A 93 6.90 -13.02 -5.34
C PHE A 93 6.26 -12.86 -6.73
N PHE A 94 7.06 -12.62 -7.76
CA PHE A 94 6.57 -12.41 -9.12
C PHE A 94 6.15 -13.71 -9.81
N LYS A 95 6.74 -14.84 -9.44
CA LYS A 95 6.39 -16.17 -9.97
C LYS A 95 4.95 -16.54 -9.61
N LEU A 96 4.58 -16.39 -8.34
CA LEU A 96 3.22 -16.62 -7.86
C LEU A 96 2.19 -15.72 -8.55
N ILE A 97 2.53 -14.46 -8.80
CA ILE A 97 1.67 -13.54 -9.56
C ILE A 97 1.48 -14.05 -10.99
N LYS A 98 2.56 -14.42 -11.68
CA LYS A 98 2.50 -14.97 -13.06
C LYS A 98 1.65 -16.23 -13.12
N GLU A 99 1.85 -17.14 -12.20
CA GLU A 99 1.11 -18.42 -12.12
C GLU A 99 -0.38 -18.21 -11.92
N LYS A 100 -0.76 -17.29 -11.03
CA LYS A 100 -2.17 -16.97 -10.77
C LYS A 100 -2.88 -16.36 -11.98
N PHE A 101 -2.19 -15.55 -12.80
CA PHE A 101 -2.77 -14.99 -14.02
C PHE A 101 -2.79 -15.98 -15.20
N LYS A 102 -1.94 -16.97 -15.22
CA LYS A 102 -1.79 -17.90 -16.36
C LYS A 102 -3.09 -18.60 -16.73
N GLY A 103 -3.57 -18.35 -17.95
CA GLY A 103 -4.83 -18.92 -18.48
C GLY A 103 -6.11 -18.33 -17.84
N ARG A 104 -5.99 -17.22 -17.11
CA ARG A 104 -7.09 -16.54 -16.41
C ARG A 104 -7.19 -15.06 -16.73
N GLU A 105 -6.54 -14.62 -17.80
CA GLU A 105 -6.42 -13.20 -18.18
C GLU A 105 -7.78 -12.56 -18.52
N ASP A 106 -8.77 -13.37 -18.91
CA ASP A 106 -10.11 -12.88 -19.27
C ASP A 106 -11.09 -12.78 -18.08
N GLU A 107 -10.78 -13.47 -16.96
CA GLU A 107 -11.61 -13.43 -15.76
C GLU A 107 -10.97 -12.68 -14.58
N LEU A 108 -9.63 -12.65 -14.51
CA LEU A 108 -8.89 -12.10 -13.37
C LEU A 108 -8.49 -10.65 -13.62
N ALA A 109 -9.13 -9.73 -12.92
CA ALA A 109 -8.82 -8.30 -12.99
C ALA A 109 -7.58 -7.92 -12.20
N GLY A 110 -7.31 -8.59 -11.08
CA GLY A 110 -6.17 -8.25 -10.25
C GLY A 110 -5.90 -9.22 -9.11
N LEU A 111 -4.77 -9.01 -8.46
CA LEU A 111 -4.29 -9.79 -7.32
C LEU A 111 -3.89 -8.86 -6.18
N ARG A 112 -4.41 -9.13 -4.98
CA ARG A 112 -3.99 -8.50 -3.74
C ARG A 112 -2.83 -9.26 -3.13
N CYS A 113 -1.67 -8.62 -2.99
CA CYS A 113 -0.51 -9.15 -2.28
C CYS A 113 -0.71 -9.03 -0.75
N LEU A 114 -0.06 -9.91 0.02
CA LEU A 114 -0.19 -9.96 1.48
C LEU A 114 0.83 -9.06 2.17
N HIS A 115 0.43 -8.30 3.20
CA HIS A 115 1.37 -7.47 3.97
C HIS A 115 1.10 -7.41 5.48
N ASN A 116 0.00 -8.01 5.94
CA ASN A 116 -0.37 -8.02 7.35
C ASN A 116 -1.21 -9.25 7.72
N ILE A 117 -1.46 -9.41 9.01
CA ILE A 117 -2.21 -10.57 9.54
C ILE A 117 -3.66 -10.64 9.01
N ASN A 118 -4.30 -9.51 8.73
CA ASN A 118 -5.66 -9.49 8.22
C ASN A 118 -5.72 -9.96 6.76
N ASP A 119 -4.74 -9.58 5.93
CA ASP A 119 -4.63 -10.09 4.56
C ASP A 119 -4.39 -11.60 4.55
N TYR A 120 -3.48 -12.07 5.42
CA TYR A 120 -3.21 -13.51 5.54
C TYR A 120 -4.44 -14.28 6.02
N SER A 121 -5.16 -13.75 7.02
CA SER A 121 -6.43 -14.33 7.46
C SER A 121 -7.48 -14.35 6.34
N GLY A 122 -7.59 -13.26 5.57
CA GLY A 122 -8.47 -13.21 4.40
C GLY A 122 -8.12 -14.27 3.35
N TYR A 123 -6.83 -14.43 3.06
CA TYR A 123 -6.32 -15.45 2.15
C TYR A 123 -6.65 -16.88 2.62
N ILE A 124 -6.34 -17.22 3.88
CA ILE A 124 -6.59 -18.57 4.43
C ILE A 124 -8.09 -18.89 4.51
N ASN A 125 -8.93 -17.89 4.80
CA ASN A 125 -10.37 -18.08 4.87
C ASN A 125 -11.06 -17.92 3.50
N ASN A 126 -10.29 -17.81 2.41
CA ASN A 126 -10.79 -17.67 1.03
C ASN A 126 -11.81 -16.53 0.86
N ILE A 127 -11.61 -15.41 1.57
CA ILE A 127 -12.46 -14.23 1.41
C ILE A 127 -12.23 -13.67 0.02
N SER A 128 -13.30 -13.54 -0.77
CA SER A 128 -13.25 -12.97 -2.12
C SER A 128 -13.56 -11.46 -2.10
N SER A 129 -13.18 -10.78 -3.17
CA SER A 129 -13.55 -9.37 -3.37
C SER A 129 -15.06 -9.19 -3.63
N SER A 130 -15.77 -10.23 -4.03
CA SER A 130 -17.24 -10.25 -4.15
C SER A 130 -17.90 -10.24 -2.77
N ASP A 131 -17.29 -10.89 -1.78
CA ASP A 131 -17.81 -10.91 -0.41
C ASP A 131 -17.53 -9.58 0.31
N ASP A 132 -16.30 -9.08 0.18
CA ASP A 132 -15.87 -7.82 0.80
C ASP A 132 -14.73 -7.17 0.00
N TYR A 133 -15.08 -6.24 -0.88
CA TYR A 133 -14.12 -5.52 -1.72
C TYR A 133 -13.16 -4.63 -0.90
N ASN A 134 -13.49 -4.28 0.34
CA ASN A 134 -12.58 -3.54 1.22
C ASN A 134 -11.48 -4.43 1.77
N LYS A 135 -11.81 -5.67 2.15
CA LYS A 135 -10.85 -6.63 2.70
C LYS A 135 -10.05 -7.32 1.62
N ALA A 136 -10.69 -7.77 0.54
CA ALA A 136 -10.04 -8.58 -0.49
C ALA A 136 -9.73 -7.85 -1.80
N GLY A 137 -10.17 -6.59 -1.96
CA GLY A 137 -9.86 -5.78 -3.13
C GLY A 137 -8.42 -5.25 -3.15
N LEU A 138 -8.02 -4.67 -4.27
CA LEU A 138 -6.65 -4.15 -4.47
C LEU A 138 -6.24 -3.15 -3.39
N ILE A 139 -4.92 -3.07 -3.16
CA ILE A 139 -4.26 -2.04 -2.35
C ILE A 139 -3.01 -1.57 -3.09
N PHE A 140 -2.94 -0.30 -3.46
CA PHE A 140 -1.81 0.22 -4.22
C PHE A 140 -0.59 0.63 -3.39
N ALA A 141 -0.47 0.06 -2.17
CA ALA A 141 0.84 -0.12 -1.55
C ALA A 141 1.64 -1.20 -2.28
N CYS A 142 0.99 -2.36 -2.63
CA CYS A 142 1.46 -3.34 -3.59
C CYS A 142 0.31 -4.26 -4.02
N SER A 143 0.01 -4.29 -5.31
CA SER A 143 -0.96 -5.20 -5.95
C SER A 143 -0.60 -5.39 -7.41
N ALA A 144 -1.11 -6.45 -8.01
CA ALA A 144 -1.04 -6.65 -9.46
C ALA A 144 -2.42 -6.43 -10.09
N PHE A 145 -2.48 -5.84 -11.28
CA PHE A 145 -3.71 -5.71 -12.03
C PHE A 145 -3.51 -6.02 -13.52
N ASN A 146 -4.60 -6.36 -14.17
CA ASN A 146 -4.65 -6.75 -15.57
C ASN A 146 -4.92 -5.53 -16.45
N LYS A 147 -3.95 -5.17 -17.30
CA LYS A 147 -4.08 -4.05 -18.23
C LYS A 147 -5.21 -4.23 -19.23
N LYS A 148 -5.55 -5.46 -19.67
CA LYS A 148 -6.69 -5.70 -20.57
C LYS A 148 -8.02 -5.33 -19.92
N VAL A 149 -8.19 -5.62 -18.63
CA VAL A 149 -9.39 -5.21 -17.86
C VAL A 149 -9.39 -3.70 -17.64
N TRP A 150 -8.23 -3.13 -17.33
CA TRP A 150 -8.09 -1.69 -17.20
C TRP A 150 -8.47 -0.94 -18.50
N LEU A 151 -8.09 -1.42 -19.68
CA LEU A 151 -8.47 -0.81 -20.96
C LEU A 151 -9.97 -0.64 -21.13
N LYS A 152 -10.76 -1.59 -20.59
CA LYS A 152 -12.23 -1.52 -20.60
C LYS A 152 -12.79 -0.67 -19.45
N HIS A 153 -12.09 -0.66 -18.33
CA HIS A 153 -12.51 -0.04 -17.08
C HIS A 153 -11.38 0.81 -16.46
N PRO A 154 -11.02 1.98 -17.02
CA PRO A 154 -9.95 2.82 -16.45
C PRO A 154 -10.25 3.24 -15.01
N PHE A 155 -9.21 3.54 -14.21
CA PHE A 155 -9.37 4.08 -12.87
C PHE A 155 -10.01 5.47 -12.92
N LYS A 156 -10.87 5.80 -11.98
CA LYS A 156 -11.45 7.13 -11.88
C LYS A 156 -10.42 8.14 -11.35
N SER A 157 -10.20 9.22 -12.10
CA SER A 157 -9.21 10.24 -11.76
C SER A 157 -9.72 11.32 -10.80
N ASP A 158 -11.03 11.42 -10.64
CA ASP A 158 -11.75 12.41 -9.83
C ASP A 158 -11.97 12.00 -8.36
N ILE A 159 -11.55 10.78 -8.01
CA ILE A 159 -11.60 10.29 -6.63
C ILE A 159 -10.39 10.79 -5.87
N THR A 160 -10.62 11.33 -4.66
CA THR A 160 -9.56 11.85 -3.80
C THR A 160 -8.61 10.77 -3.29
N THR A 161 -9.15 9.58 -2.96
CA THR A 161 -8.41 8.38 -2.51
C THR A 161 -9.31 7.15 -2.68
N PHE A 162 -8.77 5.94 -2.45
CA PHE A 162 -9.48 4.66 -2.64
C PHE A 162 -9.78 4.33 -4.11
N GLU A 163 -8.98 4.82 -5.04
CA GLU A 163 -9.06 4.49 -6.46
C GLU A 163 -8.99 2.97 -6.71
N ASP A 164 -8.20 2.28 -5.91
CA ASP A 164 -8.05 0.83 -5.93
C ASP A 164 -9.33 0.10 -5.46
N LYS A 165 -10.00 0.62 -4.43
CA LYS A 165 -11.25 0.06 -3.89
C LYS A 165 -12.44 0.35 -4.80
N GLU A 166 -12.51 1.56 -5.35
CA GLU A 166 -13.53 1.93 -6.33
C GLU A 166 -13.44 1.04 -7.57
N TRP A 167 -12.23 0.93 -8.11
CA TRP A 167 -12.00 0.09 -9.27
C TRP A 167 -12.34 -1.38 -8.98
N THR A 168 -11.91 -1.91 -7.83
CA THR A 168 -12.28 -3.24 -7.37
C THR A 168 -13.79 -3.45 -7.38
N LYS A 169 -14.54 -2.54 -6.73
CA LYS A 169 -16.00 -2.62 -6.64
C LYS A 169 -16.65 -2.66 -8.03
N ARG A 170 -16.15 -1.83 -8.94
CA ARG A 170 -16.72 -1.70 -10.29
C ARG A 170 -16.41 -2.92 -11.15
N VAL A 171 -15.16 -3.40 -11.21
CA VAL A 171 -14.83 -4.55 -12.05
C VAL A 171 -15.42 -5.86 -11.53
N VAL A 172 -15.57 -5.99 -10.20
CA VAL A 172 -16.26 -7.15 -9.61
C VAL A 172 -17.77 -7.16 -9.96
N ALA A 173 -18.40 -6.00 -9.99
CA ALA A 173 -19.80 -5.87 -10.45
C ALA A 173 -19.99 -6.26 -11.92
N GLU A 174 -18.94 -6.14 -12.75
CA GLU A 174 -18.92 -6.58 -14.15
C GLU A 174 -18.51 -8.06 -14.32
N GLY A 175 -18.40 -8.81 -13.21
CA GLY A 175 -18.12 -10.25 -13.22
C GLY A 175 -16.64 -10.64 -13.18
N TYR A 176 -15.70 -9.68 -13.14
CA TYR A 176 -14.29 -9.98 -12.98
C TYR A 176 -13.96 -10.38 -11.54
N LYS A 177 -12.86 -11.14 -11.37
CA LYS A 177 -12.37 -11.58 -10.07
C LYS A 177 -11.15 -10.77 -9.63
N ILE A 178 -11.06 -10.49 -8.34
CA ILE A 178 -9.85 -10.04 -7.66
C ILE A 178 -9.63 -10.99 -6.49
N GLU A 179 -8.44 -11.56 -6.40
CA GLU A 179 -8.09 -12.61 -5.44
C GLU A 179 -6.83 -12.25 -4.66
N PHE A 180 -6.65 -12.87 -3.51
CA PHE A 180 -5.38 -12.87 -2.84
C PHE A 180 -4.35 -13.75 -3.56
N VAL A 181 -3.09 -13.32 -3.51
CA VAL A 181 -1.94 -14.12 -3.89
C VAL A 181 -0.94 -14.13 -2.74
N PRO A 182 -0.31 -15.27 -2.39
CA PRO A 182 0.62 -15.35 -1.25
C PRO A 182 1.99 -14.70 -1.53
N SER A 183 2.03 -13.73 -2.43
CA SER A 183 3.16 -12.84 -2.67
C SER A 183 3.22 -11.82 -1.54
N ILE A 184 4.20 -11.96 -0.65
CA ILE A 184 4.30 -11.15 0.57
C ILE A 184 5.19 -9.94 0.32
N PHE A 185 4.72 -8.76 0.75
CA PHE A 185 5.52 -7.54 0.76
C PHE A 185 5.53 -6.88 2.14
N CYS A 186 6.60 -6.14 2.42
CA CYS A 186 6.68 -5.26 3.57
C CYS A 186 6.33 -3.83 3.17
N TYR A 187 5.78 -3.11 4.13
CA TYR A 187 5.36 -1.73 3.99
C TYR A 187 5.86 -0.94 5.19
N GLN A 188 6.78 -0.02 4.95
CA GLN A 188 7.38 0.77 6.01
C GLN A 188 7.33 2.26 5.67
N ILE A 189 6.58 3.00 6.44
CA ILE A 189 6.51 4.45 6.30
C ILE A 189 6.39 5.14 7.65
N ASN A 190 7.25 6.13 7.86
CA ASN A 190 7.19 7.04 9.00
C ASN A 190 6.58 8.35 8.54
N ARG A 191 5.34 8.63 8.99
CA ARG A 191 4.62 9.86 8.65
C ARG A 191 4.74 10.89 9.75
N THR A 192 4.97 12.12 9.36
CA THR A 192 4.81 13.28 10.25
C THR A 192 3.35 13.47 10.68
N LYS A 193 3.11 14.25 11.73
CA LYS A 193 1.74 14.60 12.15
C LYS A 193 0.95 15.31 11.03
N ALA A 194 1.61 16.17 10.27
CA ALA A 194 1.01 16.87 9.13
C ALA A 194 0.60 15.90 8.01
N GLN A 195 1.44 14.93 7.66
CA GLN A 195 1.12 13.88 6.68
C GLN A 195 -0.03 12.98 7.13
N ASN A 196 -0.07 12.63 8.42
CA ASN A 196 -1.20 11.88 8.99
C ASN A 196 -2.51 12.67 8.93
N PHE A 197 -2.46 13.99 9.18
CA PHE A 197 -3.64 14.84 9.08
C PHE A 197 -4.10 15.01 7.62
N PHE A 198 -3.17 15.17 6.68
CA PHE A 198 -3.49 15.18 5.24
C PHE A 198 -4.17 13.87 4.80
N ARG A 199 -3.63 12.74 5.23
CA ARG A 199 -4.23 11.43 4.97
C ARG A 199 -5.64 11.31 5.56
N PHE A 200 -5.83 11.72 6.81
CA PHE A 200 -7.14 11.73 7.46
C PHE A 200 -8.18 12.53 6.66
N LYS A 201 -7.83 13.72 6.17
CA LYS A 201 -8.73 14.51 5.31
C LYS A 201 -9.14 13.74 4.06
N ASN A 202 -8.18 13.15 3.36
CA ASN A 202 -8.45 12.38 2.14
C ASN A 202 -9.31 11.15 2.44
N GLU A 203 -9.05 10.42 3.53
CA GLU A 203 -9.84 9.26 3.94
C GLU A 203 -11.30 9.63 4.28
N VAL A 204 -11.53 10.77 4.91
CA VAL A 204 -12.90 11.27 5.17
C VAL A 204 -13.64 11.57 3.86
N ILE A 205 -12.99 12.30 2.93
CA ILE A 205 -13.57 12.62 1.62
C ILE A 205 -13.83 11.34 0.82
N GLY A 206 -12.84 10.46 0.72
CA GLY A 206 -12.96 9.20 -0.01
C GLY A 206 -14.04 8.27 0.58
N SER A 207 -14.16 8.21 1.91
CA SER A 207 -15.23 7.45 2.57
C SER A 207 -16.62 8.02 2.28
N TYR A 208 -16.73 9.33 2.15
CA TYR A 208 -17.97 9.95 1.71
C TYR A 208 -18.29 9.60 0.25
N GLN A 209 -17.29 9.70 -0.64
CA GLN A 209 -17.44 9.42 -2.08
C GLN A 209 -17.74 7.95 -2.38
N LEU A 210 -17.03 7.02 -1.72
CA LEU A 210 -17.11 5.59 -2.05
C LEU A 210 -18.13 4.82 -1.21
N HIS A 211 -18.23 5.12 0.08
CA HIS A 211 -19.04 4.37 1.03
C HIS A 211 -20.32 5.10 1.45
N HIS A 212 -20.57 6.30 0.88
CA HIS A 212 -21.71 7.15 1.24
C HIS A 212 -21.83 7.36 2.76
N SER A 213 -20.67 7.50 3.44
CA SER A 213 -20.60 7.61 4.90
C SER A 213 -21.30 8.87 5.38
N ASN A 214 -22.24 8.72 6.28
CA ASN A 214 -22.95 9.85 6.89
C ASN A 214 -22.14 10.42 8.04
N PHE A 215 -21.55 11.58 7.82
CA PHE A 215 -20.87 12.38 8.84
C PHE A 215 -21.85 13.39 9.45
N THR A 216 -21.95 13.42 10.76
CA THR A 216 -22.75 14.42 11.48
C THR A 216 -21.90 15.15 12.50
N ILE A 217 -22.26 16.41 12.81
CA ILE A 217 -21.56 17.24 13.81
C ILE A 217 -21.51 16.51 15.15
N PHE A 218 -22.61 15.87 15.54
CA PHE A 218 -22.69 15.13 16.80
C PHE A 218 -21.73 13.93 16.86
N LYS A 219 -21.65 13.12 15.80
CA LYS A 219 -20.68 12.01 15.69
C LYS A 219 -19.25 12.51 15.70
N SER A 220 -18.97 13.61 15.01
CA SER A 220 -17.64 14.22 14.95
C SER A 220 -17.23 14.74 16.33
N PHE A 221 -18.13 15.42 17.04
CA PHE A 221 -17.89 15.91 18.41
C PHE A 221 -17.66 14.77 19.41
N LYS A 222 -18.49 13.71 19.35
CA LYS A 222 -18.29 12.49 20.16
C LYS A 222 -16.93 11.84 19.89
N GLY A 223 -16.54 11.73 18.62
CA GLY A 223 -15.22 11.21 18.21
C GLY A 223 -14.07 12.07 18.73
N PHE A 224 -14.20 13.40 18.68
CA PHE A 224 -13.23 14.33 19.24
C PHE A 224 -13.06 14.12 20.76
N LEU A 225 -14.16 14.15 21.53
CA LEU A 225 -14.10 13.93 22.99
C LEU A 225 -13.50 12.57 23.35
N HIS A 226 -13.91 11.50 22.63
CA HIS A 226 -13.35 10.17 22.84
C HIS A 226 -11.83 10.14 22.57
N SER A 227 -11.38 10.78 21.51
CA SER A 227 -9.94 10.84 21.16
C SER A 227 -9.14 11.62 22.21
N CYS A 228 -9.65 12.76 22.68
CA CYS A 228 -9.02 13.53 23.75
C CYS A 228 -8.92 12.69 25.04
N PHE A 229 -10.02 12.07 25.45
CA PHE A 229 -10.05 11.21 26.64
C PHE A 229 -9.06 10.04 26.54
N LYS A 230 -9.06 9.33 25.41
CA LYS A 230 -8.14 8.21 25.16
C LYS A 230 -6.67 8.62 25.22
N ILE A 231 -6.31 9.76 24.61
CA ILE A 231 -4.93 10.26 24.63
C ILE A 231 -4.53 10.63 26.06
N THR A 232 -5.39 11.33 26.78
CA THR A 232 -5.12 11.73 28.17
C THR A 232 -4.96 10.51 29.09
N LEU A 233 -5.86 9.53 28.97
CA LEU A 233 -5.77 8.29 29.74
C LEU A 233 -4.47 7.54 29.43
N ASN A 234 -4.13 7.36 28.15
CA ASN A 234 -2.88 6.69 27.76
C ASN A 234 -1.65 7.43 28.30
N TYR A 235 -1.65 8.77 28.32
CA TYR A 235 -0.57 9.56 28.89
C TYR A 235 -0.33 9.24 30.36
N PHE A 236 -1.38 9.18 31.18
CA PHE A 236 -1.25 8.81 32.59
C PHE A 236 -0.80 7.37 32.79
N ILE A 237 -1.30 6.44 31.98
CA ILE A 237 -0.87 5.04 32.01
C ILE A 237 0.64 4.94 31.70
N GLU A 238 1.12 5.62 30.65
CA GLU A 238 2.54 5.61 30.28
C GLU A 238 3.43 6.20 31.39
N ILE A 239 3.02 7.30 32.02
CA ILE A 239 3.74 7.88 33.16
C ILE A 239 3.81 6.86 34.32
N PHE A 240 2.71 6.20 34.65
CA PHE A 240 2.71 5.17 35.69
C PHE A 240 3.73 4.05 35.37
N TYR A 241 3.79 3.56 34.12
CA TYR A 241 4.75 2.55 33.74
C TYR A 241 6.21 3.06 33.68
N ILE A 242 6.44 4.36 33.46
CA ILE A 242 7.76 4.96 33.60
C ILE A 242 8.25 4.84 35.05
N PHE A 243 7.41 5.18 36.02
CA PHE A 243 7.73 5.00 37.46
C PHE A 243 7.97 3.53 37.80
N LYS A 244 7.12 2.61 37.36
CA LYS A 244 7.33 1.17 37.57
C LYS A 244 8.68 0.69 37.01
N ARG A 245 9.06 1.12 35.80
CA ARG A 245 10.36 0.81 35.22
C ARG A 245 11.51 1.37 36.09
N PHE A 246 11.38 2.60 36.54
CA PHE A 246 12.38 3.22 37.40
C PHE A 246 12.56 2.45 38.73
N PHE A 247 11.51 2.13 39.44
CA PHE A 247 11.57 1.35 40.68
C PHE A 247 12.11 -0.07 40.44
N PHE A 248 11.74 -0.71 39.34
CA PHE A 248 12.31 -1.98 38.95
C PHE A 248 13.83 -1.88 38.78
N MET A 249 14.32 -0.84 38.08
CA MET A 249 15.74 -0.63 37.88
C MET A 249 16.50 -0.44 39.20
N ILE A 250 15.95 0.30 40.16
CA ILE A 250 16.56 0.43 41.51
C ILE A 250 16.69 -0.94 42.16
N LYS A 251 15.59 -1.71 42.17
CA LYS A 251 15.59 -3.08 42.74
C LYS A 251 16.57 -4.01 42.01
N PHE A 252 16.63 -3.93 40.70
CA PHE A 252 17.55 -4.72 39.90
C PHE A 252 19.00 -4.37 40.19
N LEU A 253 19.33 -3.10 40.35
CA LEU A 253 20.69 -2.65 40.67
C LEU A 253 21.17 -3.13 42.07
N SER A 254 20.22 -3.29 43.00
CA SER A 254 20.50 -3.83 44.34
C SER A 254 20.68 -5.35 44.34
N ASN A 255 20.04 -6.08 43.44
CA ASN A 255 20.04 -7.55 43.35
C ASN A 255 20.24 -8.01 41.91
N LYS A 256 21.42 -7.77 41.40
CA LYS A 256 21.76 -8.18 40.01
C LYS A 256 21.93 -9.71 39.94
N PRO A 257 21.32 -10.39 38.95
CA PRO A 257 21.63 -11.79 38.68
C PRO A 257 23.07 -11.94 38.18
N ASN A 258 23.59 -13.16 38.30
CA ASN A 258 24.89 -13.50 37.71
C ASN A 258 24.83 -13.27 36.18
N ARG A 259 25.94 -12.79 35.62
CA ARG A 259 26.12 -12.72 34.16
C ARG A 259 26.54 -14.11 33.65
N PHE A 260 25.96 -14.51 32.49
CA PHE A 260 26.36 -15.73 31.80
C PHE A 260 27.54 -15.47 30.89
#